data_46b5c608aaa9f82a9ece5e86090f2aa5
#
_entry.id   46b5c608aaa9f82a9ece5e86090f2aa5
#
_cell.length_a   1.000
_cell.length_b   1.000
_cell.length_c   1.000
_cell.angle_alpha   90.00
_cell.angle_beta   90.00
_cell.angle_gamma   90.00
#
_symmetry.space_group_name_H-M   'P 1'
#
loop_
_entity.id
_entity.type
_entity.pdbx_description
1 polymer ?
#
loop_
_entity_poly.entity_id
_entity_poly.type
_entity_poly.pdbx_seq_one_letter_code
_entity_poly.pdbx_strand_id
1 'polypeptide(L)'
;MNLTDKVTIPTQVMARTVGDETVILDLTSGTYYGLDPVGARMWQLMGEGQTLAAICDTLLDEYEVTREALEGDILRLTEELRAKGLASPA
;
A
#
# COMPACT_ATOMS: atom_id res chain seq x y z
N MET A 1 1.21 12.76 2.76
CA MET A 1 2.52 12.12 2.52
C MET A 1 3.01 12.46 1.12
N ASN A 2 4.29 12.38 0.89
CA ASN A 2 4.86 12.63 -0.42
C ASN A 2 5.67 11.41 -0.91
N LEU A 3 6.12 11.45 -2.17
CA LEU A 3 6.74 10.31 -2.83
C LEU A 3 8.10 9.92 -2.24
N THR A 4 8.75 10.78 -1.48
CA THR A 4 10.02 10.46 -0.81
C THR A 4 9.82 9.79 0.54
N ASP A 5 8.58 9.69 1.01
CA ASP A 5 8.27 9.08 2.29
C ASP A 5 8.26 7.55 2.20
N LYS A 6 8.53 6.93 3.33
CA LYS A 6 8.32 5.51 3.56
C LYS A 6 7.10 5.32 4.46
N VAL A 7 6.55 4.13 4.44
CA VAL A 7 5.37 3.78 5.23
C VAL A 7 5.76 2.72 6.26
N THR A 8 5.31 2.90 7.49
CA THR A 8 5.41 1.90 8.54
C THR A 8 4.05 1.21 8.67
N ILE A 9 4.06 -0.12 8.68
CA ILE A 9 2.87 -0.92 8.87
C ILE A 9 2.87 -1.41 10.32
N PRO A 10 1.82 -1.11 11.11
CA PRO A 10 1.74 -1.57 12.48
C PRO A 10 1.79 -3.10 12.58
N THR A 11 2.41 -3.61 13.64
CA THR A 11 2.64 -5.06 13.80
C THR A 11 1.36 -5.88 13.92
N GLN A 12 0.26 -5.26 14.36
CA GLN A 12 -1.04 -5.92 14.46
C GLN A 12 -1.82 -5.94 13.14
N VAL A 13 -1.28 -5.32 12.07
CA VAL A 13 -1.91 -5.30 10.76
C VAL A 13 -1.32 -6.41 9.91
N MET A 14 -2.19 -7.23 9.33
CA MET A 14 -1.78 -8.34 8.49
C MET A 14 -2.57 -8.35 7.18
N ALA A 15 -2.01 -9.00 6.18
CA ALA A 15 -2.65 -9.18 4.88
C ALA A 15 -3.03 -10.63 4.67
N ARG A 16 -4.17 -10.85 4.04
CA ARG A 16 -4.64 -12.19 3.66
C ARG A 16 -5.19 -12.15 2.25
N THR A 17 -4.79 -13.11 1.44
CA THR A 17 -5.29 -13.26 0.08
C THR A 17 -6.51 -14.17 0.08
N VAL A 18 -7.61 -13.73 -0.53
CA VAL A 18 -8.85 -14.49 -0.68
C VAL A 18 -9.24 -14.42 -2.15
N GLY A 19 -9.04 -15.53 -2.89
CA GLY A 19 -9.22 -15.52 -4.33
C GLY A 19 -8.23 -14.59 -5.00
N ASP A 20 -8.72 -13.65 -5.81
CA ASP A 20 -7.89 -12.65 -6.49
C ASP A 20 -7.73 -11.36 -5.68
N GLU A 21 -8.31 -11.30 -4.49
CA GLU A 21 -8.29 -10.11 -3.65
C GLU A 21 -7.37 -10.29 -2.47
N THR A 22 -6.78 -9.18 -2.03
CA THR A 22 -6.02 -9.11 -0.79
C THR A 22 -6.78 -8.23 0.18
N VAL A 23 -6.96 -8.72 1.40
CA VAL A 23 -7.59 -7.96 2.48
C VAL A 23 -6.56 -7.73 3.56
N ILE A 24 -6.40 -6.48 3.96
CA ILE A 24 -5.57 -6.13 5.12
C ILE A 24 -6.49 -5.89 6.31
N LEU A 25 -6.04 -6.35 7.48
CA LEU A 25 -6.83 -6.36 8.70
C LEU A 25 -5.99 -5.93 9.89
N ASP A 26 -6.53 -4.98 10.66
CA ASP A 26 -5.99 -4.64 11.96
C ASP A 26 -6.63 -5.56 12.99
N LEU A 27 -5.83 -6.45 13.58
CA LEU A 27 -6.31 -7.45 14.54
C LEU A 27 -6.79 -6.84 15.87
N THR A 28 -6.35 -5.62 16.18
CA THR A 28 -6.74 -4.95 17.41
C THR A 28 -8.08 -4.24 17.27
N SER A 29 -8.28 -3.50 16.18
CA SER A 29 -9.49 -2.70 15.96
C SER A 29 -10.58 -3.41 15.18
N GLY A 30 -10.22 -4.46 14.42
CA GLY A 30 -11.11 -5.12 13.50
C GLY A 30 -11.31 -4.36 12.18
N THR A 31 -10.60 -3.27 11.99
CA THR A 31 -10.66 -2.50 10.74
C THR A 31 -10.03 -3.30 9.60
N TYR A 32 -10.70 -3.36 8.46
CA TYR A 32 -10.18 -4.05 7.29
C TYR A 32 -10.31 -3.17 6.04
N TYR A 33 -9.52 -3.51 5.01
CA TYR A 33 -9.50 -2.78 3.75
C TYR A 33 -9.14 -3.75 2.62
N GLY A 34 -9.95 -3.78 1.56
CA GLY A 34 -9.70 -4.62 0.39
C GLY A 34 -8.79 -3.93 -0.61
N LEU A 35 -7.83 -4.68 -1.14
CA LEU A 35 -6.89 -4.20 -2.14
C LEU A 35 -7.08 -4.97 -3.45
N ASP A 36 -7.04 -4.23 -4.58
CA ASP A 36 -6.92 -4.85 -5.90
C ASP A 36 -5.48 -5.36 -6.10
N PRO A 37 -5.18 -6.08 -7.21
CA PRO A 37 -3.83 -6.63 -7.41
C PRO A 37 -2.72 -5.59 -7.39
N VAL A 38 -2.93 -4.41 -7.97
CA VAL A 38 -1.93 -3.34 -7.97
C VAL A 38 -1.73 -2.78 -6.57
N GLY A 39 -2.83 -2.53 -5.85
CA GLY A 39 -2.78 -2.08 -4.46
C GLY A 39 -2.11 -3.10 -3.54
N ALA A 40 -2.37 -4.38 -3.75
CA ALA A 40 -1.73 -5.45 -3.00
C ALA A 40 -0.22 -5.48 -3.22
N ARG A 41 0.22 -5.25 -4.45
CA ARG A 41 1.65 -5.17 -4.77
C ARG A 41 2.29 -3.94 -4.11
N MET A 42 1.60 -2.80 -4.11
CA MET A 42 2.05 -1.60 -3.40
C MET A 42 2.23 -1.90 -1.91
N TRP A 43 1.25 -2.54 -1.30
CA TRP A 43 1.29 -2.92 0.12
C TRP A 43 2.50 -3.81 0.43
N GLN A 44 2.76 -4.80 -0.41
CA GLN A 44 3.90 -5.70 -0.24
C GLN A 44 5.21 -4.91 -0.25
N LEU A 45 5.37 -3.99 -1.19
CA LEU A 45 6.58 -3.18 -1.32
C LEU A 45 6.71 -2.16 -0.17
N MET A 46 5.60 -1.64 0.33
CA MET A 46 5.61 -0.82 1.55
C MET A 46 6.19 -1.59 2.73
N GLY A 47 5.80 -2.86 2.88
CA GLY A 47 6.30 -3.72 3.94
C GLY A 47 7.80 -4.02 3.81
N GLU A 48 8.36 -3.90 2.61
CA GLU A 48 9.78 -4.06 2.36
C GLU A 48 10.60 -2.79 2.64
N GLY A 49 9.96 -1.70 3.03
CA GLY A 49 10.62 -0.46 3.41
C GLY A 49 11.02 0.43 2.25
N GLN A 50 10.42 0.26 1.07
CA GLN A 50 10.70 1.13 -0.07
C GLN A 50 9.98 2.47 0.07
N THR A 51 10.57 3.54 -0.48
CA THR A 51 9.88 4.83 -0.59
C THR A 51 8.74 4.70 -1.59
N LEU A 52 7.75 5.58 -1.51
CA LEU A 52 6.62 5.56 -2.45
C LEU A 52 7.11 5.73 -3.89
N ALA A 53 8.13 6.59 -4.11
CA ALA A 53 8.72 6.75 -5.45
C ALA A 53 9.38 5.46 -5.94
N ALA A 54 10.11 4.74 -5.08
CA ALA A 54 10.74 3.47 -5.44
C ALA A 54 9.70 2.40 -5.77
N ILE A 55 8.57 2.39 -5.06
CA ILE A 55 7.46 1.49 -5.36
C ILE A 55 6.92 1.78 -6.75
N CYS A 56 6.74 3.05 -7.11
CA CYS A 56 6.31 3.42 -8.47
C CYS A 56 7.30 2.95 -9.53
N ASP A 57 8.62 3.08 -9.27
CA ASP A 57 9.65 2.59 -10.19
C ASP A 57 9.49 1.08 -10.44
N THR A 58 9.29 0.30 -9.38
CA THR A 58 9.09 -1.15 -9.49
C THR A 58 7.84 -1.49 -10.30
N LEU A 59 6.73 -0.80 -10.02
CA LEU A 59 5.46 -1.08 -10.69
C LEU A 59 5.47 -0.68 -12.15
N LEU A 60 6.24 0.33 -12.55
CA LEU A 60 6.40 0.69 -13.95
C LEU A 60 7.04 -0.44 -14.77
N ASP A 61 7.87 -1.26 -14.13
CA ASP A 61 8.46 -2.42 -14.78
C ASP A 61 7.49 -3.62 -14.85
N GLU A 62 6.47 -3.63 -14.00
CA GLU A 62 5.55 -4.75 -13.87
C GLU A 62 4.23 -4.56 -14.61
N TYR A 63 3.80 -3.31 -14.80
CA TYR A 63 2.48 -2.98 -15.36
C TYR A 63 2.59 -1.94 -16.48
N GLU A 64 1.69 -2.04 -17.45
CA GLU A 64 1.58 -1.05 -18.53
C GLU A 64 0.71 0.12 -18.09
N VAL A 65 1.29 1.01 -17.29
CA VAL A 65 0.61 2.20 -16.74
C VAL A 65 1.56 3.38 -16.81
N THR A 66 1.01 4.59 -16.68
CA THR A 66 1.84 5.80 -16.62
C THR A 66 2.34 6.01 -15.19
N ARG A 67 3.50 6.65 -15.05
CA ARG A 67 4.03 7.02 -13.75
C ARG A 67 3.07 7.96 -13.02
N GLU A 68 2.48 8.90 -13.74
CA GLU A 68 1.54 9.86 -13.16
C GLU A 68 0.34 9.17 -12.53
N ALA A 69 -0.22 8.16 -13.21
CA ALA A 69 -1.33 7.39 -12.66
C ALA A 69 -0.92 6.61 -11.41
N LEU A 70 0.27 5.99 -11.42
CA LEU A 70 0.78 5.26 -10.26
C LEU A 70 1.02 6.19 -9.08
N GLU A 71 1.59 7.35 -9.30
CA GLU A 71 1.86 8.32 -8.24
C GLU A 71 0.56 8.79 -7.59
N GLY A 72 -0.45 9.09 -8.39
CA GLY A 72 -1.77 9.47 -7.88
C GLY A 72 -2.41 8.34 -7.08
N ASP A 73 -2.34 7.12 -7.59
CA ASP A 73 -2.94 5.95 -6.95
C ASP A 73 -2.26 5.62 -5.63
N ILE A 74 -0.92 5.64 -5.57
CA ILE A 74 -0.20 5.29 -4.35
C ILE A 74 -0.39 6.34 -3.26
N LEU A 75 -0.44 7.62 -3.62
CA LEU A 75 -0.70 8.69 -2.66
C LEU A 75 -2.12 8.58 -2.10
N ARG A 76 -3.10 8.29 -2.94
CA ARG A 76 -4.48 8.09 -2.51
C ARG A 76 -4.59 6.88 -1.59
N LEU A 77 -4.02 5.74 -1.98
CA LEU A 77 -4.04 4.52 -1.16
C LEU A 77 -3.39 4.77 0.19
N THR A 78 -2.24 5.42 0.21
CA THR A 78 -1.51 5.70 1.45
C THR A 78 -2.34 6.57 2.40
N GLU A 79 -3.02 7.60 1.88
CA GLU A 79 -3.87 8.45 2.71
C GLU A 79 -5.09 7.68 3.24
N GLU A 80 -5.68 6.81 2.45
CA GLU A 80 -6.80 5.97 2.90
C GLU A 80 -6.36 5.01 4.01
N LEU A 81 -5.20 4.36 3.84
CA LEU A 81 -4.66 3.45 4.84
C LEU A 81 -4.31 4.20 6.13
N ARG A 82 -3.73 5.38 6.01
CA ARG A 82 -3.38 6.21 7.15
C ARG A 82 -4.62 6.64 7.93
N ALA A 83 -5.67 7.05 7.22
CA ALA A 83 -6.93 7.46 7.84
C ALA A 83 -7.58 6.32 8.62
N LYS A 84 -7.36 5.08 8.22
CA LYS A 84 -7.91 3.89 8.88
C LYS A 84 -6.96 3.30 9.93
N GLY A 85 -5.80 3.90 10.13
CA GLY A 85 -4.81 3.39 11.09
C GLY A 85 -4.09 2.13 10.62
N LEU A 86 -4.15 1.81 9.32
CA LEU A 86 -3.52 0.61 8.77
C LEU A 86 -2.10 0.85 8.30
N ALA A 87 -1.67 2.10 8.21
CA ALA A 87 -0.32 2.50 7.88
C ALA A 87 -0.03 3.87 8.46
N SER A 88 1.24 4.19 8.64
CA SER A 88 1.67 5.50 9.13
C SER A 88 2.97 5.92 8.46
N PRO A 89 3.28 7.22 8.43
CA PRO A 89 4.59 7.67 7.95
C PRO A 89 5.71 7.08 8.82
N ALA A 90 6.75 6.65 8.14
CA ALA A 90 7.93 6.13 8.85
C ALA A 90 8.81 7.27 9.37
#